data_0b9a95a33f3c11a5e70c1590c7dbbd11
#
_entry.id   0b9a95a33f3c11a5e70c1590c7dbbd11
#
_cell.length_a   1.000
_cell.length_b   1.000
_cell.length_c   1.000
_cell.angle_alpha   90.00
_cell.angle_beta   90.00
_cell.angle_gamma   90.00
#
_symmetry.space_group_name_H-M   'P 1'
#
loop_
_entity.id
_entity.type
_entity.pdbx_description
1 polymer ?
#
loop_
_entity_poly.entity_id
_entity_poly.type
_entity_poly.pdbx_seq_one_letter_code
_entity_poly.pdbx_strand_id
1 'polypeptide(L)'
;MPRKQKSSKSLPEAQPAVRVPVFLAAPESGLSEAQVAERVAAGLDNRPVEPPRKTAGQIVKENVFTYFNMLFFLLALCVIAVGQWLNLTFMGVVFCNTIIGTIQDLRAQRKLDKLNILAAAEFDVVRNGTLEQVKEAQLVRDDIVLFDPGCQICADAEVVSGECRVNEALVTGESDEILKKPGDSLLSGSFVVSGGCRARLTAVGADSFVSKLTIEAKKAGKQPKSEMMRSLTSLIKWIGFLVIPLGVLMFIKEYRWLDRDVVTSVISTVGSIVGMIPEGLYLLTSLALVASIIRLAGRRTLVHDMDCIETLARVDTLCVDKTGTITEPAMIVDDIVPLMPDRFCEDDIRSIMADYVSAMQSDNDTMIALKQYFDGAAHRAAQQTLPFSSAKKYGGVQFHSDEVYLLGAPDILLASQPDAADTLRQVEEFSAKGCRVLLLSLYDGSLNDDVPTAPLLPLSLVLLSNKIREAAPDTFAYFARQGVAVKVISGDNALTVSEVARRAGIEGAENYVDARTLQTEKQLAQAAERCTVFGRVTPDQKKQLVQAMKAAGHTVAMTGDGVNDVLA
;
A
#
# COMPACT_ATOMS: atom_id res chain seq x y z
N MET A 1 34.34 -13.10 -40.34
CA MET A 1 34.28 -13.96 -39.15
C MET A 1 32.96 -13.78 -38.45
N PRO A 2 32.11 -14.79 -38.33
CA PRO A 2 30.76 -14.64 -37.75
C PRO A 2 30.82 -14.64 -36.23
N ARG A 3 30.04 -13.71 -35.61
CA ARG A 3 29.84 -13.59 -34.18
C ARG A 3 29.16 -14.84 -33.63
N LYS A 4 29.76 -15.52 -32.67
CA LYS A 4 29.16 -16.60 -31.88
C LYS A 4 28.02 -16.07 -31.05
N GLN A 5 26.81 -16.52 -31.35
CA GLN A 5 25.65 -16.38 -30.45
C GLN A 5 25.94 -17.13 -29.14
N LYS A 6 25.86 -16.39 -28.02
CA LYS A 6 25.84 -17.00 -26.69
C LYS A 6 24.49 -17.71 -26.51
N SER A 7 24.55 -19.02 -26.31
CA SER A 7 23.39 -19.84 -25.97
C SER A 7 22.73 -19.30 -24.70
N SER A 8 21.47 -18.94 -24.83
CA SER A 8 20.58 -18.71 -23.68
C SER A 8 20.44 -20.04 -22.94
N LYS A 9 20.87 -20.09 -21.69
CA LYS A 9 20.50 -21.17 -20.78
C LYS A 9 18.96 -21.17 -20.65
N SER A 10 18.35 -22.21 -21.20
CA SER A 10 16.94 -22.53 -21.00
C SER A 10 16.65 -22.61 -19.49
N LEU A 11 15.65 -21.87 -19.05
CA LEU A 11 14.99 -22.07 -17.76
C LEU A 11 14.53 -23.55 -17.69
N PRO A 12 14.57 -24.19 -16.51
CA PRO A 12 14.03 -25.53 -16.36
C PRO A 12 12.57 -25.53 -16.82
N GLU A 13 12.24 -26.41 -17.76
CA GLU A 13 10.89 -26.67 -18.22
C GLU A 13 10.01 -26.96 -17.00
N ALA A 14 8.98 -26.13 -16.81
CA ALA A 14 7.93 -26.40 -15.84
C ALA A 14 7.32 -27.77 -16.18
N GLN A 15 7.31 -28.68 -15.22
CA GLN A 15 6.60 -29.96 -15.34
C GLN A 15 5.16 -29.66 -15.76
N PRO A 16 4.56 -30.47 -16.65
CA PRO A 16 3.19 -30.24 -17.10
C PRO A 16 2.28 -30.23 -15.89
N ALA A 17 1.65 -29.07 -15.63
CA ALA A 17 0.70 -28.89 -14.55
C ALA A 17 -0.39 -29.96 -14.68
N VAL A 18 -0.59 -30.74 -13.64
CA VAL A 18 -1.72 -31.67 -13.54
C VAL A 18 -2.98 -30.82 -13.74
N ARG A 19 -3.69 -31.00 -14.84
CA ARG A 19 -4.92 -30.24 -15.11
C ARG A 19 -6.02 -30.77 -14.20
N VAL A 20 -6.15 -30.21 -13.00
CA VAL A 20 -7.32 -30.45 -12.16
C VAL A 20 -8.52 -29.77 -12.81
N PRO A 21 -9.59 -30.51 -13.13
CA PRO A 21 -10.78 -29.93 -13.73
C PRO A 21 -11.40 -28.88 -12.79
N VAL A 22 -12.01 -27.84 -13.37
CA VAL A 22 -12.78 -26.84 -12.62
C VAL A 22 -13.94 -27.53 -11.94
N PHE A 23 -14.10 -27.31 -10.65
CA PHE A 23 -15.21 -27.83 -9.86
C PHE A 23 -16.18 -26.71 -9.51
N LEU A 24 -17.41 -26.85 -9.96
CA LEU A 24 -18.48 -25.92 -9.66
C LEU A 24 -19.11 -26.32 -8.31
N ALA A 25 -18.47 -25.94 -7.20
CA ALA A 25 -19.02 -26.17 -5.88
C ALA A 25 -20.34 -25.40 -5.70
N ALA A 26 -21.30 -26.00 -5.04
CA ALA A 26 -22.51 -25.28 -4.63
C ALA A 26 -22.13 -24.22 -3.59
N PRO A 27 -22.72 -23.00 -3.64
CA PRO A 27 -22.38 -21.89 -2.75
C PRO A 27 -22.51 -22.17 -1.25
N GLU A 28 -23.30 -23.20 -0.91
CA GLU A 28 -23.63 -23.60 0.45
C GLU A 28 -22.72 -24.71 1.00
N SER A 29 -22.17 -25.56 0.13
CA SER A 29 -21.33 -26.69 0.53
C SER A 29 -19.83 -26.44 0.39
N GLY A 30 -19.42 -25.64 -0.58
CA GLY A 30 -18.00 -25.37 -0.87
C GLY A 30 -17.23 -26.63 -1.28
N LEU A 31 -15.91 -26.60 -1.13
CA LEU A 31 -15.00 -27.72 -1.39
C LEU A 31 -14.92 -28.66 -0.19
N SER A 32 -14.73 -29.96 -0.45
CA SER A 32 -14.33 -30.93 0.60
C SER A 32 -12.83 -30.87 0.87
N GLU A 33 -12.38 -31.35 2.06
CA GLU A 33 -10.96 -31.42 2.40
C GLU A 33 -10.12 -32.18 1.37
N ALA A 34 -10.64 -33.26 0.82
CA ALA A 34 -9.97 -34.04 -0.22
C ALA A 34 -9.75 -33.23 -1.50
N GLN A 35 -10.76 -32.43 -1.90
CA GLN A 35 -10.66 -31.54 -3.07
C GLN A 35 -9.71 -30.37 -2.83
N VAL A 36 -9.64 -29.84 -1.60
CA VAL A 36 -8.65 -28.81 -1.22
C VAL A 36 -7.24 -29.39 -1.30
N ALA A 37 -7.01 -30.59 -0.73
CA ALA A 37 -5.71 -31.25 -0.77
C ALA A 37 -5.25 -31.54 -2.21
N GLU A 38 -6.14 -31.95 -3.10
CA GLU A 38 -5.87 -32.16 -4.52
C GLU A 38 -5.38 -30.87 -5.19
N ARG A 39 -6.01 -29.74 -4.91
CA ARG A 39 -5.65 -28.44 -5.48
C ARG A 39 -4.33 -27.92 -4.95
N VAL A 40 -4.09 -28.10 -3.66
CA VAL A 40 -2.77 -27.79 -3.05
C VAL A 40 -1.65 -28.64 -3.67
N ALA A 41 -1.90 -29.95 -3.86
CA ALA A 41 -0.93 -30.84 -4.52
C ALA A 41 -0.67 -30.46 -5.99
N ALA A 42 -1.66 -29.89 -6.66
CA ALA A 42 -1.53 -29.39 -8.03
C ALA A 42 -0.91 -27.97 -8.12
N GLY A 43 -0.60 -27.33 -7.00
CA GLY A 43 -0.04 -25.96 -6.95
C GLY A 43 -1.07 -24.88 -7.31
N LEU A 44 -2.37 -25.15 -7.07
CA LEU A 44 -3.48 -24.23 -7.31
C LEU A 44 -3.89 -23.51 -6.01
N ASP A 45 -2.91 -23.20 -5.18
CA ASP A 45 -3.08 -22.39 -3.98
C ASP A 45 -2.78 -20.90 -4.22
N ASN A 46 -3.34 -20.03 -3.39
CA ASN A 46 -3.19 -18.58 -3.51
C ASN A 46 -1.92 -18.07 -2.78
N ARG A 47 -0.81 -18.79 -2.91
CA ARG A 47 0.45 -18.31 -2.35
C ARG A 47 0.85 -17.02 -3.03
N PRO A 48 1.19 -15.96 -2.27
CA PRO A 48 1.65 -14.71 -2.85
C PRO A 48 2.86 -14.96 -3.75
N VAL A 49 2.86 -14.36 -4.93
CA VAL A 49 4.02 -14.39 -5.83
C VAL A 49 5.09 -13.50 -5.23
N GLU A 50 5.87 -14.09 -4.35
CA GLU A 50 7.02 -13.41 -3.78
C GLU A 50 8.01 -13.08 -4.91
N PRO A 51 8.69 -11.89 -4.83
CA PRO A 51 9.83 -11.65 -5.69
C PRO A 51 10.80 -12.82 -5.50
N PRO A 52 11.55 -13.22 -6.56
CA PRO A 52 12.47 -14.33 -6.44
C PRO A 52 13.43 -14.05 -5.29
N ARG A 53 13.15 -14.65 -4.15
CA ARG A 53 14.00 -14.54 -2.96
C ARG A 53 15.29 -15.27 -3.24
N LYS A 54 16.38 -14.72 -2.72
CA LYS A 54 17.65 -15.38 -2.80
C LYS A 54 17.55 -16.73 -2.07
N THR A 55 17.81 -17.82 -2.76
CA THR A 55 17.89 -19.12 -2.11
C THR A 55 19.08 -19.15 -1.15
N ALA A 56 19.01 -20.00 -0.10
CA ALA A 56 20.15 -20.17 0.81
C ALA A 56 21.45 -20.43 0.07
N GLY A 57 21.41 -21.21 -1.02
CA GLY A 57 22.57 -21.47 -1.89
C GLY A 57 23.06 -20.21 -2.61
N GLN A 58 22.17 -19.31 -3.02
CA GLN A 58 22.57 -18.04 -3.64
C GLN A 58 23.21 -17.09 -2.61
N ILE A 59 22.67 -17.02 -1.38
CA ILE A 59 23.26 -16.25 -0.28
C ILE A 59 24.67 -16.74 0.02
N VAL A 60 24.86 -18.06 0.18
CA VAL A 60 26.18 -18.64 0.39
C VAL A 60 27.12 -18.30 -0.77
N LYS A 61 26.67 -18.47 -2.01
CA LYS A 61 27.47 -18.17 -3.21
C LYS A 61 27.87 -16.70 -3.28
N GLU A 62 26.96 -15.76 -2.99
CA GLU A 62 27.25 -14.33 -3.01
C GLU A 62 28.23 -13.92 -1.91
N ASN A 63 28.16 -14.52 -0.71
CA ASN A 63 29.07 -14.25 0.38
C ASN A 63 30.46 -14.90 0.18
N VAL A 64 30.53 -16.07 -0.49
CA VAL A 64 31.80 -16.74 -0.79
C VAL A 64 32.53 -16.09 -1.96
N PHE A 65 31.83 -15.82 -3.06
CA PHE A 65 32.42 -15.27 -4.29
C PHE A 65 32.35 -13.74 -4.34
N THR A 66 32.79 -13.07 -3.27
CA THR A 66 32.97 -11.63 -3.29
C THR A 66 34.27 -11.26 -4.03
N TYR A 67 34.35 -10.03 -4.53
CA TYR A 67 35.57 -9.52 -5.16
C TYR A 67 36.79 -9.67 -4.24
N PHE A 68 36.64 -9.35 -2.97
CA PHE A 68 37.75 -9.44 -2.02
C PHE A 68 38.13 -10.89 -1.69
N ASN A 69 37.17 -11.77 -1.49
CA ASN A 69 37.48 -13.19 -1.26
C ASN A 69 38.25 -13.79 -2.43
N MET A 70 37.92 -13.38 -3.67
CA MET A 70 38.69 -13.78 -4.85
C MET A 70 40.12 -13.22 -4.83
N LEU A 71 40.29 -11.96 -4.41
CA LEU A 71 41.61 -11.35 -4.27
C LEU A 71 42.42 -12.04 -3.17
N PHE A 72 41.83 -12.30 -1.99
CA PHE A 72 42.48 -13.04 -0.91
C PHE A 72 42.86 -14.44 -1.30
N PHE A 73 42.01 -15.11 -2.08
CA PHE A 73 42.35 -16.44 -2.63
C PHE A 73 43.57 -16.37 -3.54
N LEU A 74 43.68 -15.35 -4.41
CA LEU A 74 44.84 -15.11 -5.25
C LEU A 74 46.11 -14.87 -4.42
N LEU A 75 45.99 -14.00 -3.38
CA LEU A 75 47.12 -13.72 -2.46
C LEU A 75 47.57 -14.97 -1.69
N ALA A 76 46.61 -15.81 -1.27
CA ALA A 76 46.90 -17.08 -0.62
C ALA A 76 47.67 -18.02 -1.55
N LEU A 77 47.31 -18.09 -2.84
CA LEU A 77 48.06 -18.86 -3.84
C LEU A 77 49.49 -18.36 -3.98
N CYS A 78 49.74 -17.05 -3.95
CA CYS A 78 51.10 -16.50 -3.98
C CYS A 78 51.91 -16.93 -2.74
N VAL A 79 51.33 -16.92 -1.55
CA VAL A 79 51.98 -17.36 -0.30
C VAL A 79 52.25 -18.88 -0.32
N ILE A 80 51.34 -19.67 -0.85
CA ILE A 80 51.51 -21.13 -1.02
C ILE A 80 52.65 -21.43 -2.01
N ALA A 81 52.70 -20.68 -3.12
CA ALA A 81 53.72 -20.87 -4.15
C ALA A 81 55.16 -20.68 -3.64
N VAL A 82 55.34 -19.81 -2.63
CA VAL A 82 56.63 -19.60 -1.95
C VAL A 82 56.82 -20.52 -0.74
N GLY A 83 55.96 -21.49 -0.48
CA GLY A 83 56.12 -22.52 0.55
C GLY A 83 55.85 -22.06 2.00
N GLN A 84 55.21 -20.90 2.20
CA GLN A 84 55.09 -20.26 3.52
C GLN A 84 53.66 -20.40 4.13
N TRP A 85 53.26 -21.61 4.44
CA TRP A 85 51.90 -21.98 4.91
C TRP A 85 51.49 -21.28 6.21
N LEU A 86 52.44 -20.97 7.11
CA LEU A 86 52.20 -20.28 8.39
C LEU A 86 51.67 -18.83 8.20
N ASN A 87 51.95 -18.24 7.05
CA ASN A 87 51.49 -16.86 6.75
C ASN A 87 50.09 -16.79 6.15
N LEU A 88 49.34 -17.92 6.09
CA LEU A 88 47.94 -17.99 5.68
C LEU A 88 46.94 -17.66 6.80
N THR A 89 47.38 -17.15 7.93
CA THR A 89 46.50 -16.79 9.08
C THR A 89 45.39 -15.83 8.70
N PHE A 90 45.62 -14.90 7.74
CA PHE A 90 44.59 -14.00 7.23
C PHE A 90 43.41 -14.73 6.59
N MET A 91 43.63 -15.94 5.99
CA MET A 91 42.52 -16.71 5.44
C MET A 91 41.53 -17.19 6.53
N GLY A 92 42.01 -17.37 7.76
CA GLY A 92 41.14 -17.66 8.90
C GLY A 92 40.14 -16.53 9.17
N VAL A 93 40.60 -15.27 9.07
CA VAL A 93 39.74 -14.09 9.22
C VAL A 93 38.70 -14.01 8.09
N VAL A 94 39.16 -14.22 6.84
CA VAL A 94 38.29 -14.25 5.66
C VAL A 94 37.19 -15.33 5.79
N PHE A 95 37.58 -16.53 6.25
CA PHE A 95 36.66 -17.63 6.47
C PHE A 95 35.64 -17.31 7.57
N CYS A 96 36.09 -16.78 8.71
CA CYS A 96 35.19 -16.36 9.80
C CYS A 96 34.22 -15.25 9.34
N ASN A 97 34.70 -14.23 8.63
CA ASN A 97 33.86 -13.16 8.10
C ASN A 97 32.81 -13.67 7.12
N THR A 98 33.19 -14.58 6.23
CA THR A 98 32.26 -15.22 5.27
C THR A 98 31.18 -16.03 5.98
N ILE A 99 31.54 -16.80 7.01
CA ILE A 99 30.57 -17.57 7.82
C ILE A 99 29.63 -16.62 8.56
N ILE A 100 30.19 -15.60 9.24
CA ILE A 100 29.41 -14.63 10.01
C ILE A 100 28.42 -13.92 9.09
N GLY A 101 28.88 -13.39 7.95
CA GLY A 101 28.01 -12.74 6.96
C GLY A 101 26.91 -13.65 6.44
N THR A 102 27.26 -14.87 6.08
CA THR A 102 26.26 -15.87 5.62
C THR A 102 25.21 -16.19 6.68
N ILE A 103 25.63 -16.41 7.93
CA ILE A 103 24.69 -16.69 9.03
C ILE A 103 23.77 -15.48 9.30
N GLN A 104 24.33 -14.27 9.22
CA GLN A 104 23.56 -13.04 9.43
C GLN A 104 22.50 -12.84 8.34
N ASP A 105 22.86 -12.98 7.08
CA ASP A 105 21.95 -12.84 5.95
C ASP A 105 20.82 -13.89 6.03
N LEU A 106 21.16 -15.15 6.36
CA LEU A 106 20.18 -16.22 6.55
C LEU A 106 19.24 -15.94 7.74
N ARG A 107 19.77 -15.39 8.85
CA ARG A 107 18.94 -15.03 10.01
C ARG A 107 18.04 -13.84 9.72
N ALA A 108 18.54 -12.83 9.01
CA ALA A 108 17.77 -11.66 8.59
C ALA A 108 16.59 -12.09 7.72
N GLN A 109 16.84 -12.91 6.70
CA GLN A 109 15.82 -13.44 5.82
C GLN A 109 14.73 -14.23 6.59
N ARG A 110 15.14 -15.15 7.49
CA ARG A 110 14.19 -15.92 8.29
C ARG A 110 13.32 -15.06 9.22
N LYS A 111 13.85 -13.95 9.73
CA LYS A 111 13.06 -13.01 10.57
C LYS A 111 12.03 -12.26 9.73
N LEU A 112 12.41 -11.79 8.54
CA LEU A 112 11.48 -11.16 7.60
C LEU A 112 10.35 -12.13 7.19
N ASP A 113 10.69 -13.39 6.91
CA ASP A 113 9.70 -14.43 6.58
C ASP A 113 8.65 -14.62 7.67
N LYS A 114 9.09 -14.69 8.95
CA LYS A 114 8.16 -14.82 10.07
C LYS A 114 7.24 -13.62 10.24
N LEU A 115 7.71 -12.41 9.99
CA LEU A 115 6.90 -11.20 10.10
C LEU A 115 5.84 -11.13 9.01
N ASN A 116 6.16 -11.54 7.78
CA ASN A 116 5.21 -11.59 6.67
C ASN A 116 4.06 -12.60 6.93
N ILE A 117 4.36 -13.74 7.54
CA ILE A 117 3.33 -14.76 7.90
C ILE A 117 2.35 -14.23 8.96
N LEU A 118 2.80 -13.36 9.88
CA LEU A 118 1.94 -12.78 10.93
C LEU A 118 1.02 -11.65 10.41
N ALA A 119 1.30 -11.07 9.27
CA ALA A 119 0.53 -9.98 8.66
C ALA A 119 -0.46 -10.49 7.58
N ALA A 120 -0.58 -11.79 7.35
CA ALA A 120 -1.45 -12.36 6.33
C ALA A 120 -2.94 -12.14 6.68
N ALA A 121 -3.72 -11.62 5.73
CA ALA A 121 -5.16 -11.46 5.86
C ALA A 121 -5.87 -12.82 5.97
N GLU A 122 -6.98 -12.87 6.70
CA GLU A 122 -7.85 -14.04 6.83
C GLU A 122 -9.17 -13.77 6.12
N PHE A 123 -9.72 -14.80 5.46
CA PHE A 123 -10.94 -14.73 4.66
C PHE A 123 -11.93 -15.80 5.11
N ASP A 124 -13.20 -15.46 5.10
CA ASP A 124 -14.28 -16.38 5.36
C ASP A 124 -14.58 -17.23 4.12
N VAL A 125 -14.45 -18.54 4.25
CA VAL A 125 -14.56 -19.51 3.15
C VAL A 125 -15.56 -20.60 3.50
N VAL A 126 -16.39 -21.00 2.56
CA VAL A 126 -17.29 -22.14 2.73
C VAL A 126 -16.57 -23.41 2.31
N ARG A 127 -16.35 -24.33 3.27
CA ARG A 127 -15.79 -25.67 3.05
C ARG A 127 -16.60 -26.70 3.84
N ASN A 128 -16.84 -27.86 3.28
CA ASN A 128 -17.65 -28.94 3.92
C ASN A 128 -19.02 -28.47 4.43
N GLY A 129 -19.61 -27.42 3.82
CA GLY A 129 -20.87 -26.84 4.29
C GLY A 129 -20.76 -25.96 5.54
N THR A 130 -19.54 -25.65 6.00
CA THR A 130 -19.26 -24.80 7.16
C THR A 130 -18.46 -23.57 6.74
N LEU A 131 -18.67 -22.45 7.43
CA LEU A 131 -17.89 -21.23 7.23
C LEU A 131 -16.62 -21.33 8.10
N GLU A 132 -15.45 -21.21 7.47
CA GLU A 132 -14.15 -21.30 8.11
C GLU A 132 -13.31 -20.08 7.79
N GLN A 133 -12.52 -19.60 8.77
CA GLN A 133 -11.52 -18.55 8.52
C GLN A 133 -10.23 -19.17 8.01
N VAL A 134 -9.80 -18.76 6.83
CA VAL A 134 -8.65 -19.30 6.13
C VAL A 134 -7.71 -18.16 5.74
N LYS A 135 -6.41 -18.35 5.97
CA LYS A 135 -5.39 -17.37 5.53
C LYS A 135 -5.32 -17.30 4.02
N GLU A 136 -5.09 -16.10 3.50
CA GLU A 136 -5.00 -15.82 2.07
C GLU A 136 -4.15 -16.85 1.28
N ALA A 137 -2.97 -17.21 1.82
CA ALA A 137 -2.07 -18.17 1.20
C ALA A 137 -2.58 -19.64 1.18
N GLN A 138 -3.62 -19.94 1.94
CA GLN A 138 -4.24 -21.28 2.05
C GLN A 138 -5.52 -21.40 1.24
N LEU A 139 -5.97 -20.33 0.61
CA LEU A 139 -7.05 -20.34 -0.36
C LEU A 139 -6.62 -21.15 -1.59
N VAL A 140 -7.55 -21.85 -2.19
CA VAL A 140 -7.29 -22.63 -3.40
C VAL A 140 -8.27 -22.26 -4.52
N ARG A 141 -7.93 -22.59 -5.75
CA ARG A 141 -8.85 -22.42 -6.87
C ARG A 141 -10.13 -23.20 -6.62
N ASP A 142 -11.27 -22.65 -7.01
CA ASP A 142 -12.63 -23.13 -6.81
C ASP A 142 -13.17 -23.03 -5.36
N ASP A 143 -12.42 -22.43 -4.38
CA ASP A 143 -12.98 -22.08 -3.09
C ASP A 143 -14.12 -21.08 -3.23
N ILE A 144 -15.12 -21.19 -2.36
CA ILE A 144 -16.22 -20.22 -2.24
C ILE A 144 -15.89 -19.28 -1.09
N VAL A 145 -15.54 -18.04 -1.43
CA VAL A 145 -15.16 -16.98 -0.47
C VAL A 145 -16.33 -16.03 -0.28
N LEU A 146 -16.55 -15.61 0.96
CA LEU A 146 -17.50 -14.56 1.31
C LEU A 146 -16.78 -13.19 1.26
N PHE A 147 -17.30 -12.28 0.46
CA PHE A 147 -16.79 -10.92 0.36
C PHE A 147 -17.82 -9.93 0.88
N ASP A 148 -17.52 -9.30 2.01
CA ASP A 148 -18.33 -8.29 2.67
C ASP A 148 -17.78 -6.87 2.41
N PRO A 149 -18.55 -5.79 2.70
CA PRO A 149 -18.09 -4.42 2.53
C PRO A 149 -16.78 -4.16 3.27
N GLY A 150 -15.84 -3.51 2.57
CA GLY A 150 -14.48 -3.25 3.07
C GLY A 150 -13.47 -4.38 2.82
N CYS A 151 -13.91 -5.55 2.34
CA CYS A 151 -13.00 -6.64 1.99
C CYS A 151 -12.29 -6.36 0.66
N GLN A 152 -10.98 -6.64 0.62
CA GLN A 152 -10.23 -6.70 -0.62
C GLN A 152 -10.40 -8.07 -1.27
N ILE A 153 -10.58 -8.11 -2.58
CA ILE A 153 -10.67 -9.34 -3.35
C ILE A 153 -9.26 -9.94 -3.48
N CYS A 154 -9.05 -11.08 -2.82
CA CYS A 154 -7.74 -11.72 -2.66
C CYS A 154 -7.21 -12.44 -3.91
N ALA A 155 -8.11 -12.87 -4.80
CA ALA A 155 -7.80 -13.60 -6.03
C ALA A 155 -8.92 -13.35 -7.04
N ASP A 156 -8.67 -13.62 -8.33
CA ASP A 156 -9.72 -13.44 -9.32
C ASP A 156 -10.86 -14.44 -9.04
N ALA A 157 -12.09 -13.97 -9.07
CA ALA A 157 -13.25 -14.76 -8.70
C ALA A 157 -14.45 -14.50 -9.62
N GLU A 158 -15.47 -15.35 -9.52
CA GLU A 158 -16.76 -15.20 -10.18
C GLU A 158 -17.87 -15.21 -9.14
N VAL A 159 -18.75 -14.22 -9.17
CA VAL A 159 -19.88 -14.13 -8.23
C VAL A 159 -20.81 -15.30 -8.45
N VAL A 160 -21.11 -16.07 -7.41
CA VAL A 160 -22.01 -17.22 -7.45
C VAL A 160 -23.36 -16.90 -6.84
N SER A 161 -23.39 -16.08 -5.77
CA SER A 161 -24.65 -15.65 -5.14
C SER A 161 -24.46 -14.30 -4.43
N GLY A 162 -25.54 -13.54 -4.30
CA GLY A 162 -25.52 -12.19 -3.75
C GLY A 162 -25.19 -11.14 -4.81
N GLU A 163 -25.18 -9.87 -4.41
CA GLU A 163 -24.81 -8.74 -5.25
C GLU A 163 -23.89 -7.81 -4.44
N CYS A 164 -22.82 -7.33 -5.05
CA CYS A 164 -21.91 -6.39 -4.42
C CYS A 164 -21.50 -5.28 -5.38
N ARG A 165 -21.19 -4.10 -4.84
CA ARG A 165 -20.54 -3.03 -5.59
C ARG A 165 -19.05 -3.08 -5.30
N VAL A 166 -18.26 -3.09 -6.34
CA VAL A 166 -16.80 -3.14 -6.24
C VAL A 166 -16.17 -1.91 -6.85
N ASN A 167 -15.13 -1.43 -6.21
CA ASN A 167 -14.25 -0.41 -6.76
C ASN A 167 -13.06 -1.12 -7.43
N GLU A 168 -13.00 -1.00 -8.76
CA GLU A 168 -11.93 -1.59 -9.58
C GLU A 168 -10.87 -0.55 -10.00
N ALA A 169 -10.82 0.62 -9.35
CA ALA A 169 -9.92 1.72 -9.71
C ALA A 169 -8.45 1.32 -9.84
N LEU A 170 -8.02 0.35 -9.03
CA LEU A 170 -6.66 -0.20 -9.11
C LEU A 170 -6.37 -0.97 -10.38
N VAL A 171 -7.40 -1.56 -10.93
CA VAL A 171 -7.31 -2.51 -12.02
C VAL A 171 -7.60 -1.83 -13.34
N THR A 172 -8.63 -0.99 -13.37
CA THR A 172 -9.13 -0.31 -14.56
C THR A 172 -8.70 1.15 -14.64
N GLY A 173 -8.28 1.76 -13.52
CA GLY A 173 -8.01 3.20 -13.41
C GLY A 173 -9.27 4.04 -13.26
N GLU A 174 -10.45 3.45 -13.32
CA GLU A 174 -11.75 4.13 -13.17
C GLU A 174 -12.27 3.95 -11.75
N SER A 175 -12.58 5.06 -11.08
CA SER A 175 -13.04 5.08 -9.68
C SER A 175 -14.53 4.80 -9.51
N ASP A 176 -15.25 4.51 -10.60
CA ASP A 176 -16.68 4.24 -10.54
C ASP A 176 -16.95 2.87 -9.90
N GLU A 177 -17.93 2.84 -8.99
CA GLU A 177 -18.38 1.61 -8.36
C GLU A 177 -19.18 0.76 -9.37
N ILE A 178 -18.73 -0.45 -9.63
CA ILE A 178 -19.37 -1.37 -10.57
C ILE A 178 -20.22 -2.37 -9.78
N LEU A 179 -21.52 -2.44 -10.12
CA LEU A 179 -22.40 -3.46 -9.56
C LEU A 179 -22.09 -4.82 -10.20
N LYS A 180 -21.76 -5.80 -9.37
CA LYS A 180 -21.50 -7.19 -9.76
C LYS A 180 -22.66 -8.09 -9.31
N LYS A 181 -23.12 -8.93 -10.24
CA LYS A 181 -24.22 -9.90 -10.08
C LYS A 181 -23.70 -11.31 -10.27
N PRO A 182 -24.49 -12.34 -9.91
CA PRO A 182 -24.13 -13.72 -10.20
C PRO A 182 -23.76 -13.94 -11.67
N GLY A 183 -22.59 -14.52 -11.90
CA GLY A 183 -21.96 -14.70 -13.21
C GLY A 183 -20.94 -13.64 -13.61
N ASP A 184 -20.85 -12.51 -12.88
CA ASP A 184 -19.86 -11.48 -13.14
C ASP A 184 -18.50 -11.81 -12.52
N SER A 185 -17.43 -11.36 -13.17
CA SER A 185 -16.06 -11.55 -12.69
C SER A 185 -15.66 -10.46 -11.69
N LEU A 186 -14.96 -10.87 -10.63
CA LEU A 186 -14.28 -10.03 -9.67
C LEU A 186 -12.78 -10.13 -9.91
N LEU A 187 -12.11 -8.99 -9.98
CA LEU A 187 -10.67 -8.94 -10.20
C LEU A 187 -9.93 -8.78 -8.88
N SER A 188 -8.87 -9.56 -8.71
CA SER A 188 -8.01 -9.46 -7.53
C SER A 188 -7.49 -8.03 -7.35
N GLY A 189 -7.40 -7.58 -6.09
CA GLY A 189 -6.99 -6.22 -5.75
C GLY A 189 -8.11 -5.18 -5.72
N SER A 190 -9.29 -5.47 -6.26
CA SER A 190 -10.49 -4.62 -6.12
C SER A 190 -11.05 -4.68 -4.70
N PHE A 191 -11.86 -3.68 -4.31
CA PHE A 191 -12.50 -3.62 -3.00
C PHE A 191 -14.01 -3.70 -3.11
N VAL A 192 -14.64 -4.44 -2.21
CA VAL A 192 -16.10 -4.41 -2.04
C VAL A 192 -16.47 -3.15 -1.27
N VAL A 193 -17.27 -2.28 -1.89
CA VAL A 193 -17.70 -0.99 -1.31
C VAL A 193 -19.01 -1.17 -0.55
N SER A 194 -19.94 -1.92 -1.12
CA SER A 194 -21.27 -2.15 -0.52
C SER A 194 -21.90 -3.46 -1.03
N GLY A 195 -22.86 -3.98 -0.27
CA GLY A 195 -23.43 -5.29 -0.52
C GLY A 195 -22.49 -6.42 -0.10
N GLY A 196 -22.91 -7.66 -0.28
CA GLY A 196 -22.11 -8.85 0.02
C GLY A 196 -22.37 -9.95 -0.99
N CYS A 197 -21.33 -10.70 -1.34
CA CYS A 197 -21.47 -11.80 -2.29
C CYS A 197 -20.62 -13.00 -1.89
N ARG A 198 -21.06 -14.18 -2.35
CA ARG A 198 -20.23 -15.38 -2.37
C ARG A 198 -19.65 -15.54 -3.76
N ALA A 199 -18.35 -15.64 -3.86
CA ALA A 199 -17.68 -15.79 -5.13
C ALA A 199 -16.73 -17.00 -5.13
N ARG A 200 -16.66 -17.66 -6.26
CA ARG A 200 -15.79 -18.81 -6.52
C ARG A 200 -14.47 -18.30 -7.09
N LEU A 201 -13.35 -18.67 -6.47
CA LEU A 201 -12.03 -18.31 -6.96
C LEU A 201 -11.73 -18.99 -8.29
N THR A 202 -11.37 -18.20 -9.30
CA THR A 202 -11.10 -18.69 -10.67
C THR A 202 -9.62 -18.73 -10.99
N ALA A 203 -8.83 -17.72 -10.57
CA ALA A 203 -7.40 -17.69 -10.74
C ALA A 203 -6.73 -17.25 -9.42
N VAL A 204 -5.76 -18.03 -8.94
CA VAL A 204 -5.08 -17.87 -7.66
C VAL A 204 -3.58 -17.75 -7.84
N GLY A 205 -2.88 -17.22 -6.84
CA GLY A 205 -1.42 -17.12 -6.81
C GLY A 205 -0.87 -16.35 -8.02
N ALA A 206 0.07 -16.97 -8.76
CA ALA A 206 0.71 -16.34 -9.93
C ALA A 206 -0.24 -16.05 -11.10
N ASP A 207 -1.37 -16.73 -11.15
CA ASP A 207 -2.35 -16.61 -12.23
C ASP A 207 -3.37 -15.51 -11.99
N SER A 208 -3.43 -14.92 -10.79
CA SER A 208 -4.32 -13.79 -10.48
C SER A 208 -3.87 -12.52 -11.23
N PHE A 209 -4.82 -11.65 -11.50
CA PHE A 209 -4.60 -10.41 -12.26
C PHE A 209 -3.53 -9.51 -11.61
N VAL A 210 -3.66 -9.23 -10.30
CA VAL A 210 -2.70 -8.39 -9.55
C VAL A 210 -1.31 -9.02 -9.52
N SER A 211 -1.22 -10.34 -9.39
CA SER A 211 0.07 -11.04 -9.42
C SER A 211 0.76 -10.89 -10.77
N LYS A 212 0.03 -11.03 -11.88
CA LYS A 212 0.56 -10.80 -13.24
C LYS A 212 1.06 -9.38 -13.41
N LEU A 213 0.26 -8.37 -13.02
CA LEU A 213 0.68 -6.96 -13.04
C LEU A 213 1.94 -6.72 -12.21
N THR A 214 2.01 -7.30 -11.01
CA THR A 214 3.16 -7.19 -10.12
C THR A 214 4.41 -7.81 -10.73
N ILE A 215 4.28 -8.97 -11.39
CA ILE A 215 5.39 -9.64 -12.08
C ILE A 215 5.88 -8.79 -13.27
N GLU A 216 4.97 -8.20 -14.04
CA GLU A 216 5.31 -7.34 -15.18
C GLU A 216 5.97 -6.04 -14.74
N ALA A 217 5.44 -5.38 -13.72
CA ALA A 217 6.04 -4.19 -13.12
C ALA A 217 7.46 -4.46 -12.60
N LYS A 218 7.69 -5.62 -11.98
CA LYS A 218 9.01 -6.04 -11.50
C LYS A 218 9.98 -6.40 -12.64
N LYS A 219 9.50 -6.92 -13.75
CA LYS A 219 10.33 -7.15 -14.95
C LYS A 219 10.76 -5.84 -15.61
N ALA A 220 9.93 -4.82 -15.57
CA ALA A 220 10.20 -3.51 -16.17
C ALA A 220 11.14 -2.62 -15.31
N GLY A 221 11.22 -2.83 -13.99
CA GLY A 221 12.02 -2.00 -13.08
C GLY A 221 13.16 -2.78 -12.42
N LYS A 222 14.42 -2.43 -12.73
CA LYS A 222 15.51 -2.72 -11.79
C LYS A 222 15.28 -1.83 -10.59
N GLN A 223 14.95 -2.42 -9.43
CA GLN A 223 14.90 -1.65 -8.18
C GLN A 223 16.22 -0.89 -8.01
N PRO A 224 16.20 0.43 -7.81
CA PRO A 224 17.42 1.18 -7.58
C PRO A 224 18.03 0.66 -6.28
N LYS A 225 19.25 0.10 -6.37
CA LYS A 225 20.02 -0.26 -5.19
C LYS A 225 20.23 1.00 -4.34
N SER A 226 20.22 0.86 -3.02
CA SER A 226 20.59 1.88 -2.05
C SER A 226 21.80 2.68 -2.54
N GLU A 227 21.75 4.00 -2.49
CA GLU A 227 22.88 4.84 -2.92
C GLU A 227 24.12 4.62 -2.05
N MET A 228 23.92 4.40 -0.74
CA MET A 228 25.00 4.06 0.18
C MET A 228 25.66 2.74 -0.23
N MET A 229 24.87 1.70 -0.50
CA MET A 229 25.39 0.40 -0.95
C MET A 229 26.05 0.51 -2.33
N ARG A 230 25.55 1.38 -3.21
CA ARG A 230 26.19 1.67 -4.51
C ARG A 230 27.52 2.38 -4.32
N SER A 231 27.56 3.40 -3.44
CA SER A 231 28.77 4.16 -3.13
C SER A 231 29.83 3.29 -2.45
N LEU A 232 29.43 2.44 -1.49
CA LEU A 232 30.30 1.44 -0.86
C LEU A 232 30.85 0.46 -1.89
N THR A 233 30.00 -0.08 -2.76
CA THR A 233 30.44 -1.00 -3.84
C THR A 233 31.39 -0.31 -4.80
N SER A 234 31.16 0.96 -5.12
CA SER A 234 32.05 1.76 -5.95
C SER A 234 33.41 2.00 -5.27
N LEU A 235 33.40 2.41 -4.00
CA LEU A 235 34.61 2.58 -3.19
C LEU A 235 35.43 1.29 -3.14
N ILE A 236 34.79 0.17 -2.85
CA ILE A 236 35.39 -1.16 -2.81
C ILE A 236 36.06 -1.51 -4.15
N LYS A 237 35.40 -1.23 -5.28
CA LYS A 237 35.96 -1.45 -6.61
C LYS A 237 37.17 -0.57 -6.88
N TRP A 238 37.13 0.70 -6.49
CA TRP A 238 38.24 1.64 -6.63
C TRP A 238 39.44 1.23 -5.79
N ILE A 239 39.23 0.84 -4.52
CA ILE A 239 40.29 0.32 -3.64
C ILE A 239 40.88 -0.93 -4.28
N GLY A 240 40.04 -1.87 -4.73
CA GLY A 240 40.52 -3.10 -5.36
C GLY A 240 41.33 -2.86 -6.64
N PHE A 241 40.93 -1.87 -7.44
CA PHE A 241 41.70 -1.48 -8.63
C PHE A 241 43.06 -0.86 -8.26
N LEU A 242 43.10 -0.02 -7.19
CA LEU A 242 44.33 0.66 -6.74
C LEU A 242 45.32 -0.30 -6.06
N VAL A 243 44.80 -1.26 -5.30
CA VAL A 243 45.61 -2.22 -4.51
C VAL A 243 46.49 -3.12 -5.40
N ILE A 244 46.01 -3.50 -6.60
CA ILE A 244 46.76 -4.37 -7.51
C ILE A 244 48.05 -3.69 -8.00
N PRO A 245 48.03 -2.50 -8.65
CA PRO A 245 49.28 -1.85 -9.09
C PRO A 245 50.18 -1.46 -7.91
N LEU A 246 49.60 -1.08 -6.77
CA LEU A 246 50.35 -0.77 -5.58
C LEU A 246 51.12 -2.00 -5.04
N GLY A 247 50.45 -3.17 -5.06
CA GLY A 247 51.07 -4.43 -4.68
C GLY A 247 52.24 -4.80 -5.60
N VAL A 248 52.09 -4.60 -6.92
CA VAL A 248 53.18 -4.82 -7.88
C VAL A 248 54.36 -3.85 -7.59
N LEU A 249 54.09 -2.59 -7.34
CA LEU A 249 55.10 -1.61 -7.00
C LEU A 249 55.84 -1.95 -5.68
N MET A 250 55.08 -2.39 -4.66
CA MET A 250 55.64 -2.85 -3.40
C MET A 250 56.54 -4.07 -3.57
N PHE A 251 56.08 -5.05 -4.35
CA PHE A 251 56.89 -6.23 -4.64
C PHE A 251 58.21 -5.85 -5.38
N ILE A 252 58.13 -4.96 -6.39
CA ILE A 252 59.33 -4.49 -7.12
C ILE A 252 60.25 -3.73 -6.17
N LYS A 253 59.72 -2.86 -5.28
CA LYS A 253 60.50 -2.14 -4.26
C LYS A 253 61.21 -3.11 -3.34
N GLU A 254 60.53 -4.07 -2.75
CA GLU A 254 61.12 -5.05 -1.83
C GLU A 254 62.22 -5.89 -2.50
N TYR A 255 61.93 -6.39 -3.71
CA TYR A 255 62.79 -7.27 -4.43
C TYR A 255 64.01 -6.57 -5.09
N ARG A 256 63.79 -5.40 -5.74
CA ARG A 256 64.85 -4.72 -6.53
C ARG A 256 65.61 -3.64 -5.78
N TRP A 257 64.93 -2.91 -4.88
CA TRP A 257 65.53 -1.76 -4.21
C TRP A 257 66.04 -2.08 -2.79
N LEU A 258 65.37 -3.01 -2.10
CA LEU A 258 65.81 -3.46 -0.78
C LEU A 258 66.62 -4.78 -0.84
N ASP A 259 66.79 -5.34 -2.03
CA ASP A 259 67.58 -6.57 -2.30
C ASP A 259 67.14 -7.77 -1.42
N ARG A 260 65.84 -7.88 -1.16
CA ARG A 260 65.28 -8.98 -0.37
C ARG A 260 65.03 -10.20 -1.25
N ASP A 261 65.07 -11.37 -0.65
CA ASP A 261 64.72 -12.58 -1.33
C ASP A 261 63.26 -12.63 -1.77
N VAL A 262 62.88 -13.43 -2.76
CA VAL A 262 61.52 -13.52 -3.32
C VAL A 262 60.52 -13.88 -2.26
N VAL A 263 60.86 -14.78 -1.34
CA VAL A 263 59.94 -15.26 -0.29
C VAL A 263 59.54 -14.10 0.63
N THR A 264 60.52 -13.35 1.17
CA THR A 264 60.29 -12.22 2.02
C THR A 264 59.54 -11.10 1.30
N SER A 265 59.86 -10.84 0.02
CA SER A 265 59.18 -9.82 -0.78
C SER A 265 57.71 -10.15 -1.02
N VAL A 266 57.36 -11.41 -1.27
CA VAL A 266 55.98 -11.87 -1.42
C VAL A 266 55.22 -11.70 -0.09
N ILE A 267 55.79 -12.19 1.03
CA ILE A 267 55.11 -12.12 2.33
C ILE A 267 54.83 -10.68 2.76
N SER A 268 55.84 -9.81 2.64
CA SER A 268 55.74 -8.39 2.99
C SER A 268 54.64 -7.69 2.12
N THR A 269 54.64 -7.97 0.81
CA THR A 269 53.67 -7.40 -0.12
C THR A 269 52.26 -7.91 0.19
N VAL A 270 52.09 -9.23 0.38
CA VAL A 270 50.80 -9.81 0.72
C VAL A 270 50.25 -9.27 2.04
N GLY A 271 51.09 -9.17 3.10
CA GLY A 271 50.68 -8.61 4.38
C GLY A 271 50.24 -7.17 4.26
N SER A 272 50.94 -6.36 3.47
CA SER A 272 50.59 -4.96 3.22
C SER A 272 49.25 -4.84 2.44
N ILE A 273 49.04 -5.65 1.41
CA ILE A 273 47.80 -5.68 0.63
C ILE A 273 46.63 -6.09 1.52
N VAL A 274 46.76 -7.13 2.33
CA VAL A 274 45.71 -7.59 3.27
C VAL A 274 45.30 -6.48 4.20
N GLY A 275 46.25 -5.70 4.75
CA GLY A 275 45.97 -4.57 5.62
C GLY A 275 45.27 -3.38 4.95
N MET A 276 45.34 -3.27 3.62
CA MET A 276 44.67 -2.18 2.86
C MET A 276 43.20 -2.49 2.52
N ILE A 277 42.75 -3.71 2.66
CA ILE A 277 41.40 -4.13 2.28
C ILE A 277 40.43 -3.94 3.44
N PRO A 278 39.42 -3.06 3.32
CA PRO A 278 38.45 -2.79 4.38
C PRO A 278 37.34 -3.84 4.42
N GLU A 279 37.65 -5.09 4.81
CA GLU A 279 36.69 -6.19 4.86
C GLU A 279 35.46 -5.93 5.75
N GLY A 280 35.69 -5.25 6.90
CA GLY A 280 34.64 -5.02 7.89
C GLY A 280 33.57 -4.02 7.47
N LEU A 281 33.81 -3.22 6.44
CA LEU A 281 32.94 -2.10 6.08
C LEU A 281 31.55 -2.57 5.62
N TYR A 282 31.52 -3.55 4.73
CA TYR A 282 30.26 -4.13 4.23
C TYR A 282 29.50 -4.87 5.34
N LEU A 283 30.22 -5.65 6.13
CA LEU A 283 29.64 -6.41 7.24
C LEU A 283 29.01 -5.48 8.31
N LEU A 284 29.73 -4.44 8.71
CA LEU A 284 29.22 -3.47 9.70
C LEU A 284 28.00 -2.72 9.19
N THR A 285 28.00 -2.33 7.92
CA THR A 285 26.85 -1.65 7.30
C THR A 285 25.62 -2.55 7.25
N SER A 286 25.76 -3.78 6.78
CA SER A 286 24.64 -4.73 6.75
C SER A 286 24.11 -5.05 8.14
N LEU A 287 25.00 -5.16 9.13
CA LEU A 287 24.64 -5.39 10.54
C LEU A 287 23.83 -4.21 11.13
N ALA A 288 24.22 -2.99 10.81
CA ALA A 288 23.49 -1.78 11.22
C ALA A 288 22.09 -1.71 10.61
N LEU A 289 21.96 -2.05 9.32
CA LEU A 289 20.65 -2.11 8.65
C LEU A 289 19.75 -3.20 9.26
N VAL A 290 20.27 -4.42 9.48
CA VAL A 290 19.52 -5.51 10.13
C VAL A 290 19.09 -5.13 11.55
N ALA A 291 19.95 -4.50 12.34
CA ALA A 291 19.60 -4.02 13.68
C ALA A 291 18.46 -2.99 13.63
N SER A 292 18.47 -2.10 12.64
CA SER A 292 17.41 -1.11 12.42
C SER A 292 16.08 -1.76 12.04
N ILE A 293 16.09 -2.77 11.17
CA ILE A 293 14.90 -3.57 10.82
C ILE A 293 14.31 -4.23 12.07
N ILE A 294 15.14 -4.88 12.90
CA ILE A 294 14.68 -5.53 14.13
C ILE A 294 14.03 -4.52 15.07
N ARG A 295 14.60 -3.30 15.18
CA ARG A 295 14.04 -2.23 16.00
C ARG A 295 12.68 -1.76 15.49
N LEU A 296 12.52 -1.57 14.16
CA LEU A 296 11.26 -1.20 13.54
C LEU A 296 10.20 -2.29 13.68
N ALA A 297 10.58 -3.55 13.48
CA ALA A 297 9.71 -4.70 13.69
C ALA A 297 9.18 -4.76 15.14
N GLY A 298 10.01 -4.43 16.13
CA GLY A 298 9.61 -4.29 17.54
C GLY A 298 8.58 -3.18 17.78
N ARG A 299 8.47 -2.22 16.87
CA ARG A 299 7.45 -1.16 16.85
C ARG A 299 6.26 -1.46 15.94
N ARG A 300 6.05 -2.73 15.58
CA ARG A 300 4.97 -3.20 14.69
C ARG A 300 5.03 -2.60 13.28
N THR A 301 6.22 -2.21 12.82
CA THR A 301 6.44 -1.71 11.46
C THR A 301 7.13 -2.79 10.64
N LEU A 302 6.43 -3.30 9.61
CA LEU A 302 6.97 -4.29 8.70
C LEU A 302 7.86 -3.60 7.65
N VAL A 303 9.11 -4.03 7.56
CA VAL A 303 10.06 -3.56 6.56
C VAL A 303 10.16 -4.59 5.44
N HIS A 304 9.88 -4.19 4.22
CA HIS A 304 9.86 -5.10 3.07
C HIS A 304 11.26 -5.34 2.49
N ASP A 305 12.14 -4.32 2.50
CA ASP A 305 13.49 -4.38 1.95
C ASP A 305 14.49 -3.74 2.91
N MET A 306 15.73 -4.27 2.96
CA MET A 306 16.79 -3.69 3.79
C MET A 306 17.24 -2.31 3.31
N ASP A 307 17.19 -2.08 2.01
CA ASP A 307 17.62 -0.81 1.40
C ASP A 307 16.66 0.35 1.75
N CYS A 308 15.40 0.06 2.15
CA CYS A 308 14.44 1.09 2.52
C CYS A 308 14.83 1.85 3.79
N ILE A 309 15.60 1.26 4.71
CA ILE A 309 16.07 1.93 5.94
C ILE A 309 16.92 3.16 5.62
N GLU A 310 17.83 3.01 4.65
CA GLU A 310 18.66 4.13 4.20
C GLU A 310 17.81 5.17 3.48
N THR A 311 16.92 4.73 2.59
CA THR A 311 16.05 5.64 1.84
C THR A 311 15.15 6.44 2.78
N LEU A 312 14.54 5.81 3.79
CA LEU A 312 13.77 6.48 4.84
C LEU A 312 14.57 7.54 5.59
N ALA A 313 15.83 7.26 5.92
CA ALA A 313 16.70 8.20 6.63
C ALA A 313 17.07 9.43 5.78
N ARG A 314 16.88 9.38 4.47
CA ARG A 314 17.22 10.46 3.52
C ARG A 314 15.99 11.19 3.00
N VAL A 315 14.79 10.79 3.40
CA VAL A 315 13.54 11.46 2.99
C VAL A 315 13.57 12.92 3.41
N ASP A 316 13.39 13.80 2.43
CA ASP A 316 13.24 15.24 2.62
C ASP A 316 11.81 15.71 2.33
N THR A 317 11.03 14.89 1.64
CA THR A 317 9.64 15.19 1.25
C THR A 317 8.75 13.99 1.54
N LEU A 318 7.73 14.19 2.39
CA LEU A 318 6.73 13.19 2.73
C LEU A 318 5.39 13.56 2.12
N CYS A 319 4.92 12.75 1.17
CA CYS A 319 3.57 12.84 0.62
C CYS A 319 2.61 11.98 1.45
N VAL A 320 1.53 12.57 1.92
CA VAL A 320 0.51 11.89 2.75
C VAL A 320 -0.86 11.99 2.08
N ASP A 321 -1.64 10.91 2.16
CA ASP A 321 -3.07 11.00 1.87
C ASP A 321 -3.82 11.61 3.05
N LYS A 322 -4.98 12.20 2.80
CA LYS A 322 -5.85 12.75 3.84
C LYS A 322 -6.53 11.63 4.63
N THR A 323 -7.33 10.82 3.92
CA THR A 323 -8.24 9.83 4.51
C THR A 323 -7.45 8.63 5.02
N GLY A 324 -7.80 8.11 6.21
CA GLY A 324 -7.12 6.97 6.80
C GLY A 324 -5.70 7.24 7.29
N THR A 325 -5.03 8.31 6.81
CA THR A 325 -3.65 8.68 7.17
C THR A 325 -3.62 9.86 8.14
N ILE A 326 -4.02 11.07 7.72
CA ILE A 326 -4.13 12.25 8.59
C ILE A 326 -5.35 12.11 9.50
N THR A 327 -6.45 11.57 8.94
CA THR A 327 -7.69 11.35 9.65
C THR A 327 -7.88 9.88 10.00
N GLU A 328 -8.74 9.60 10.96
CA GLU A 328 -9.28 8.26 11.18
C GLU A 328 -10.18 7.90 9.98
N PRO A 329 -10.28 6.60 9.61
CA PRO A 329 -11.18 6.19 8.53
C PRO A 329 -12.65 6.43 8.88
N ALA A 330 -13.00 6.38 10.17
CA ALA A 330 -14.35 6.61 10.66
C ALA A 330 -14.79 8.08 10.49
N MET A 331 -16.03 8.28 10.10
CA MET A 331 -16.70 9.58 10.11
C MET A 331 -17.33 9.83 11.47
N ILE A 332 -17.50 11.10 11.83
CA ILE A 332 -18.26 11.56 12.99
C ILE A 332 -19.25 12.63 12.54
N VAL A 333 -20.40 12.71 13.23
CA VAL A 333 -21.31 13.85 13.10
C VAL A 333 -20.80 14.95 14.00
N ASP A 334 -20.47 16.10 13.41
CA ASP A 334 -19.97 17.26 14.15
C ASP A 334 -21.11 18.10 14.72
N ASP A 335 -22.15 18.35 13.91
CA ASP A 335 -23.24 19.26 14.28
C ASP A 335 -24.48 19.01 13.43
N ILE A 336 -25.63 19.57 13.93
CA ILE A 336 -26.90 19.59 13.23
C ILE A 336 -27.33 21.05 13.13
N VAL A 337 -27.66 21.50 11.92
CA VAL A 337 -28.11 22.87 11.68
C VAL A 337 -29.59 22.85 11.22
N PRO A 338 -30.57 23.10 12.10
CA PRO A 338 -31.97 23.21 11.71
C PRO A 338 -32.16 24.38 10.73
N LEU A 339 -32.84 24.13 9.61
CA LEU A 339 -33.11 25.14 8.58
C LEU A 339 -34.44 25.90 8.86
N MET A 340 -35.30 25.31 9.66
CA MET A 340 -36.61 25.89 10.06
C MET A 340 -36.81 25.76 11.58
N PRO A 341 -36.01 26.45 12.39
CA PRO A 341 -36.05 26.30 13.86
C PRO A 341 -37.38 26.66 14.52
N ASP A 342 -38.14 27.52 13.90
CA ASP A 342 -39.50 27.92 14.39
C ASP A 342 -40.52 26.77 14.23
N ARG A 343 -40.27 25.82 13.35
CA ARG A 343 -41.20 24.70 13.04
C ARG A 343 -40.66 23.35 13.48
N PHE A 344 -39.37 23.15 13.40
CA PHE A 344 -38.66 21.93 13.78
C PHE A 344 -37.45 22.32 14.62
N CYS A 345 -37.54 22.09 15.91
CA CYS A 345 -36.41 22.33 16.80
C CYS A 345 -35.35 21.21 16.66
N GLU A 346 -34.20 21.37 17.28
CA GLU A 346 -33.14 20.38 17.23
C GLU A 346 -33.57 19.00 17.77
N ASP A 347 -34.39 18.97 18.82
CA ASP A 347 -34.91 17.72 19.40
C ASP A 347 -35.85 16.99 18.44
N ASP A 348 -36.68 17.74 17.67
CA ASP A 348 -37.52 17.16 16.62
C ASP A 348 -36.66 16.51 15.54
N ILE A 349 -35.61 17.21 15.08
CA ILE A 349 -34.68 16.68 14.09
C ILE A 349 -33.95 15.43 14.61
N ARG A 350 -33.51 15.44 15.87
CA ARG A 350 -32.89 14.27 16.53
C ARG A 350 -33.84 13.07 16.56
N SER A 351 -35.10 13.29 16.90
CA SER A 351 -36.13 12.23 16.92
C SER A 351 -36.37 11.66 15.49
N ILE A 352 -36.51 12.53 14.48
CA ILE A 352 -36.67 12.13 13.09
C ILE A 352 -35.48 11.33 12.62
N MET A 353 -34.27 11.78 12.94
CA MET A 353 -33.03 11.08 12.54
C MET A 353 -32.88 9.75 13.27
N ALA A 354 -33.23 9.62 14.54
CA ALA A 354 -33.22 8.36 15.27
C ALA A 354 -34.15 7.33 14.62
N ASP A 355 -35.38 7.72 14.24
CA ASP A 355 -36.31 6.88 13.50
C ASP A 355 -35.76 6.51 12.13
N TYR A 356 -35.15 7.45 11.38
CA TYR A 356 -34.55 7.24 10.06
C TYR A 356 -33.43 6.23 10.11
N VAL A 357 -32.43 6.42 11.01
CA VAL A 357 -31.25 5.55 11.09
C VAL A 357 -31.59 4.16 11.59
N SER A 358 -32.60 4.01 12.46
CA SER A 358 -33.07 2.72 12.93
C SER A 358 -33.75 1.89 11.83
N ALA A 359 -34.40 2.55 10.88
CA ALA A 359 -35.05 1.90 9.73
C ALA A 359 -34.06 1.46 8.65
N MET A 360 -32.85 2.06 8.61
CA MET A 360 -31.85 1.77 7.58
C MET A 360 -30.95 0.60 7.96
N GLN A 361 -30.86 -0.39 7.06
CA GLN A 361 -29.98 -1.57 7.22
C GLN A 361 -28.56 -1.35 6.70
N SER A 362 -28.29 -0.22 6.03
CA SER A 362 -26.95 0.09 5.47
C SER A 362 -25.95 0.34 6.60
N ASP A 363 -24.74 -0.20 6.45
CA ASP A 363 -23.63 -0.09 7.40
C ASP A 363 -22.40 0.58 6.75
N ASN A 364 -22.61 1.55 5.85
CA ASN A 364 -21.50 2.39 5.36
C ASN A 364 -21.04 3.38 6.45
N ASP A 365 -19.80 3.88 6.34
CA ASP A 365 -19.17 4.76 7.35
C ASP A 365 -20.03 5.95 7.76
N THR A 366 -20.75 6.54 6.79
CA THR A 366 -21.68 7.65 7.05
C THR A 366 -22.86 7.19 7.91
N MET A 367 -23.48 6.06 7.58
CA MET A 367 -24.61 5.53 8.34
C MET A 367 -24.19 5.05 9.74
N ILE A 368 -23.00 4.48 9.87
CA ILE A 368 -22.43 4.11 11.18
C ILE A 368 -22.28 5.35 12.06
N ALA A 369 -21.70 6.43 11.51
CA ALA A 369 -21.57 7.70 12.23
C ALA A 369 -22.94 8.30 12.65
N LEU A 370 -23.91 8.24 11.74
CA LEU A 370 -25.28 8.70 12.03
C LEU A 370 -25.95 7.86 13.12
N LYS A 371 -25.85 6.51 13.04
CA LYS A 371 -26.38 5.60 14.07
C LYS A 371 -25.74 5.83 15.45
N GLN A 372 -24.45 6.12 15.50
CA GLN A 372 -23.74 6.42 16.75
C GLN A 372 -24.15 7.76 17.37
N TYR A 373 -24.41 8.76 16.54
CA TYR A 373 -24.78 10.10 17.02
C TYR A 373 -26.27 10.22 17.39
N PHE A 374 -27.15 9.57 16.62
CA PHE A 374 -28.60 9.54 16.83
C PHE A 374 -29.03 8.25 17.50
N ASP A 375 -28.28 7.82 18.54
CA ASP A 375 -28.60 6.65 19.36
C ASP A 375 -29.81 6.96 20.26
N GLY A 376 -31.00 6.75 19.74
CA GLY A 376 -32.29 6.99 20.42
C GLY A 376 -33.29 5.88 20.15
N ALA A 377 -34.30 5.76 21.04
CA ALA A 377 -35.39 4.83 20.81
C ALA A 377 -36.21 5.25 19.57
N ALA A 378 -36.34 4.33 18.62
CA ALA A 378 -37.19 4.55 17.46
C ALA A 378 -38.66 4.53 17.87
N HIS A 379 -39.41 5.56 17.46
CA HIS A 379 -40.84 5.71 17.80
C HIS A 379 -41.75 5.36 16.62
N ARG A 380 -41.24 5.43 15.37
CA ARG A 380 -42.06 5.24 14.16
C ARG A 380 -41.57 3.99 13.40
N ALA A 381 -42.53 3.19 12.95
CA ALA A 381 -42.22 2.02 12.11
C ALA A 381 -42.12 2.43 10.63
N ALA A 382 -41.08 2.01 9.97
CA ALA A 382 -40.90 2.23 8.55
C ALA A 382 -41.81 1.30 7.73
N GLN A 383 -42.49 1.88 6.74
CA GLN A 383 -43.28 1.15 5.74
C GLN A 383 -42.42 0.72 4.57
N GLN A 384 -41.54 1.61 4.09
CA GLN A 384 -40.63 1.37 2.98
C GLN A 384 -39.31 2.10 3.22
N THR A 385 -38.21 1.49 2.76
CA THR A 385 -36.88 2.10 2.81
C THR A 385 -36.23 2.09 1.43
N LEU A 386 -35.54 3.17 1.09
CA LEU A 386 -34.65 3.31 -0.05
C LEU A 386 -33.21 3.42 0.46
N PRO A 387 -32.38 2.36 0.34
CA PRO A 387 -30.98 2.44 0.74
C PRO A 387 -30.22 3.52 -0.03
N PHE A 388 -29.21 4.11 0.61
CA PHE A 388 -28.35 5.08 -0.06
C PHE A 388 -27.70 4.43 -1.30
N SER A 389 -27.66 5.17 -2.39
CA SER A 389 -26.98 4.77 -3.63
C SER A 389 -26.01 5.86 -4.07
N SER A 390 -24.78 5.46 -4.40
CA SER A 390 -23.77 6.36 -4.97
C SER A 390 -24.22 7.00 -6.30
N ALA A 391 -25.09 6.34 -7.05
CA ALA A 391 -25.67 6.87 -8.27
C ALA A 391 -26.73 7.94 -7.99
N LYS A 392 -27.63 7.69 -7.03
CA LYS A 392 -28.70 8.65 -6.64
C LYS A 392 -28.22 9.72 -5.67
N LYS A 393 -27.14 9.47 -4.92
CA LYS A 393 -26.57 10.34 -3.87
C LYS A 393 -27.51 10.66 -2.70
N TYR A 394 -28.60 9.93 -2.54
CA TYR A 394 -29.52 10.03 -1.40
C TYR A 394 -30.11 8.65 -1.07
N GLY A 395 -30.69 8.55 0.11
CA GLY A 395 -31.54 7.47 0.57
C GLY A 395 -32.82 8.03 1.17
N GLY A 396 -33.79 7.16 1.49
CA GLY A 396 -35.07 7.62 2.02
C GLY A 396 -35.80 6.58 2.87
N VAL A 397 -36.69 7.07 3.73
CA VAL A 397 -37.59 6.25 4.55
C VAL A 397 -39.00 6.82 4.46
N GLN A 398 -39.96 5.93 4.19
CA GLN A 398 -41.39 6.23 4.33
C GLN A 398 -41.91 5.58 5.60
N PHE A 399 -42.54 6.35 6.46
CA PHE A 399 -43.16 5.85 7.68
C PHE A 399 -44.65 5.55 7.46
N HIS A 400 -45.30 4.85 8.38
CA HIS A 400 -46.73 4.52 8.32
C HIS A 400 -47.64 5.75 8.41
N SER A 401 -47.10 6.91 8.78
CA SER A 401 -47.76 8.21 8.73
C SER A 401 -47.84 8.83 7.33
N ASP A 402 -47.40 8.10 6.29
CA ASP A 402 -47.24 8.56 4.90
C ASP A 402 -46.18 9.69 4.74
N GLU A 403 -45.45 10.01 5.78
CA GLU A 403 -44.30 10.94 5.70
C GLU A 403 -43.11 10.28 5.06
N VAL A 404 -42.53 10.94 4.05
CA VAL A 404 -41.32 10.48 3.33
C VAL A 404 -40.16 11.40 3.67
N TYR A 405 -39.11 10.83 4.24
CA TYR A 405 -37.88 11.58 4.56
C TYR A 405 -36.77 11.13 3.62
N LEU A 406 -36.08 12.12 3.03
CA LEU A 406 -34.89 11.90 2.21
C LEU A 406 -33.66 12.48 2.93
N LEU A 407 -32.58 11.73 2.91
CA LEU A 407 -31.27 12.15 3.43
C LEU A 407 -30.21 11.95 2.35
N GLY A 408 -29.51 13.00 1.96
CA GLY A 408 -28.51 12.88 0.88
C GLY A 408 -27.76 14.15 0.57
N ALA A 409 -27.13 14.17 -0.61
CA ALA A 409 -26.35 15.30 -1.08
C ALA A 409 -27.26 16.50 -1.40
N PRO A 410 -27.00 17.67 -0.81
CA PRO A 410 -27.87 18.84 -0.95
C PRO A 410 -28.01 19.34 -2.39
N ASP A 411 -26.93 19.27 -3.18
CA ASP A 411 -26.90 19.65 -4.60
C ASP A 411 -27.84 18.81 -5.48
N ILE A 412 -28.03 17.54 -5.10
CA ILE A 412 -28.92 16.62 -5.81
C ILE A 412 -30.37 16.81 -5.36
N LEU A 413 -30.59 16.83 -4.04
CA LEU A 413 -31.95 16.95 -3.50
C LEU A 413 -32.59 18.31 -3.83
N LEU A 414 -31.80 19.37 -3.87
CA LEU A 414 -32.25 20.73 -4.14
C LEU A 414 -32.20 21.13 -5.62
N ALA A 415 -31.71 20.26 -6.53
CA ALA A 415 -31.54 20.58 -7.93
C ALA A 415 -32.80 21.06 -8.64
N SER A 416 -33.98 20.55 -8.25
CA SER A 416 -35.29 20.88 -8.81
C SER A 416 -36.08 21.88 -7.98
N GLN A 417 -35.52 22.43 -6.87
CA GLN A 417 -36.26 23.29 -5.94
C GLN A 417 -35.97 24.78 -6.21
N PRO A 418 -37.00 25.64 -6.35
CA PRO A 418 -36.85 27.05 -6.72
C PRO A 418 -36.14 27.91 -5.65
N ASP A 419 -36.28 27.57 -4.36
CA ASP A 419 -35.78 28.38 -3.25
C ASP A 419 -34.50 27.81 -2.61
N ALA A 420 -33.68 27.07 -3.40
CA ALA A 420 -32.51 26.35 -2.89
C ALA A 420 -31.29 27.25 -2.60
N ALA A 421 -31.24 28.48 -3.13
CA ALA A 421 -30.02 29.29 -3.18
C ALA A 421 -29.43 29.59 -1.80
N ASP A 422 -30.25 29.92 -0.80
CA ASP A 422 -29.77 30.22 0.55
C ASP A 422 -29.25 28.98 1.28
N THR A 423 -29.94 27.85 1.13
CA THR A 423 -29.48 26.58 1.70
C THR A 423 -28.17 26.13 1.06
N LEU A 424 -28.04 26.22 -0.27
CA LEU A 424 -26.82 25.87 -0.99
C LEU A 424 -25.64 26.76 -0.59
N ARG A 425 -25.86 28.07 -0.33
CA ARG A 425 -24.80 28.95 0.18
C ARG A 425 -24.33 28.51 1.57
N GLN A 426 -25.22 28.11 2.48
CA GLN A 426 -24.83 27.56 3.78
C GLN A 426 -24.04 26.25 3.63
N VAL A 427 -24.46 25.37 2.70
CA VAL A 427 -23.74 24.14 2.37
C VAL A 427 -22.33 24.45 1.89
N GLU A 428 -22.14 25.45 1.02
CA GLU A 428 -20.81 25.88 0.57
C GLU A 428 -19.95 26.38 1.72
N GLU A 429 -20.51 27.17 2.65
CA GLU A 429 -19.80 27.68 3.83
C GLU A 429 -19.31 26.54 4.74
N PHE A 430 -20.14 25.52 5.00
CA PHE A 430 -19.74 24.37 5.82
C PHE A 430 -18.78 23.44 5.08
N SER A 431 -18.98 23.25 3.78
CA SER A 431 -18.06 22.47 2.94
C SER A 431 -16.67 23.13 2.86
N ALA A 432 -16.61 24.47 2.84
CA ALA A 432 -15.37 25.23 2.91
C ALA A 432 -14.62 25.03 4.24
N LYS A 433 -15.34 24.74 5.34
CA LYS A 433 -14.76 24.39 6.65
C LYS A 433 -14.31 22.93 6.76
N GLY A 434 -14.46 22.15 5.68
CA GLY A 434 -14.03 20.75 5.64
C GLY A 434 -15.10 19.74 6.05
N CYS A 435 -16.34 20.17 6.25
CA CYS A 435 -17.44 19.28 6.60
C CYS A 435 -18.04 18.64 5.33
N ARG A 436 -18.40 17.38 5.42
CA ARG A 436 -19.35 16.75 4.50
C ARG A 436 -20.75 17.09 4.97
N VAL A 437 -21.54 17.70 4.11
CA VAL A 437 -22.89 18.16 4.45
C VAL A 437 -23.92 17.21 3.85
N LEU A 438 -24.85 16.71 4.67
CA LEU A 438 -26.04 15.99 4.22
C LEU A 438 -27.26 16.85 4.52
N LEU A 439 -28.24 16.79 3.64
CA LEU A 439 -29.53 17.44 3.80
C LEU A 439 -30.58 16.40 4.21
N LEU A 440 -31.23 16.63 5.35
CA LEU A 440 -32.45 15.95 5.73
C LEU A 440 -33.64 16.77 5.23
N SER A 441 -34.57 16.14 4.56
CA SER A 441 -35.75 16.81 4.00
C SER A 441 -37.00 15.95 4.10
N LEU A 442 -38.15 16.60 4.23
CA LEU A 442 -39.48 16.00 4.08
C LEU A 442 -39.89 16.13 2.61
N TYR A 443 -40.26 15.01 1.98
CA TYR A 443 -40.56 14.91 0.56
C TYR A 443 -42.02 14.62 0.31
N ASP A 444 -42.71 15.43 -0.53
CA ASP A 444 -44.11 15.29 -0.89
C ASP A 444 -44.30 14.41 -2.14
N GLY A 445 -43.56 13.30 -2.21
CA GLY A 445 -43.56 12.35 -3.32
C GLY A 445 -43.36 10.92 -2.86
N SER A 446 -43.10 10.02 -3.79
CA SER A 446 -42.89 8.60 -3.54
C SER A 446 -41.43 8.21 -3.51
N LEU A 447 -41.03 7.27 -2.64
CA LEU A 447 -39.68 6.67 -2.66
C LEU A 447 -39.36 5.93 -3.96
N ASN A 448 -40.38 5.61 -4.77
CA ASN A 448 -40.22 4.93 -6.04
C ASN A 448 -39.88 5.88 -7.20
N ASP A 449 -39.85 7.19 -6.96
CA ASP A 449 -39.47 8.17 -7.96
C ASP A 449 -37.98 8.01 -8.34
N ASP A 450 -37.68 8.05 -9.62
CA ASP A 450 -36.28 7.96 -10.08
C ASP A 450 -35.47 9.20 -9.72
N VAL A 451 -36.13 10.38 -9.72
CA VAL A 451 -35.56 11.66 -9.34
C VAL A 451 -36.57 12.40 -8.46
N PRO A 452 -36.18 13.03 -7.34
CA PRO A 452 -37.10 13.76 -6.47
C PRO A 452 -37.51 15.10 -7.11
N THR A 453 -38.61 15.08 -7.86
CA THR A 453 -39.14 16.25 -8.58
C THR A 453 -40.31 16.92 -7.84
N ALA A 454 -40.94 16.22 -6.90
CA ALA A 454 -42.00 16.80 -6.07
C ALA A 454 -41.44 17.83 -5.07
N PRO A 455 -42.30 18.66 -4.46
CA PRO A 455 -41.89 19.61 -3.44
C PRO A 455 -41.11 18.96 -2.30
N LEU A 456 -40.00 19.57 -1.92
CA LEU A 456 -39.10 19.11 -0.88
C LEU A 456 -38.93 20.20 0.16
N LEU A 457 -39.24 19.91 1.42
CA LEU A 457 -39.08 20.81 2.54
C LEU A 457 -37.74 20.53 3.24
N PRO A 458 -36.73 21.40 3.11
CA PRO A 458 -35.44 21.24 3.80
C PRO A 458 -35.64 21.39 5.31
N LEU A 459 -35.25 20.35 6.09
CA LEU A 459 -35.42 20.37 7.55
C LEU A 459 -34.12 20.74 8.26
N SER A 460 -33.02 20.08 7.90
CA SER A 460 -31.74 20.28 8.59
C SER A 460 -30.57 19.90 7.73
N LEU A 461 -29.43 20.56 7.96
CA LEU A 461 -28.11 20.10 7.51
C LEU A 461 -27.47 19.27 8.62
N VAL A 462 -26.97 18.10 8.24
CA VAL A 462 -26.16 17.24 9.11
C VAL A 462 -24.72 17.34 8.66
N LEU A 463 -23.86 17.84 9.55
CA LEU A 463 -22.46 18.10 9.28
C LEU A 463 -21.63 16.91 9.75
N LEU A 464 -20.85 16.31 8.84
CA LEU A 464 -19.96 15.21 9.15
C LEU A 464 -18.52 15.58 8.81
N SER A 465 -17.59 15.06 9.58
CA SER A 465 -16.17 15.17 9.29
C SER A 465 -15.43 13.87 9.61
N ASN A 466 -14.21 13.75 9.10
CA ASN A 466 -13.30 12.71 9.55
C ASN A 466 -12.48 13.27 10.72
N LYS A 467 -12.47 12.56 11.83
CA LYS A 467 -11.69 12.92 13.01
C LYS A 467 -10.19 12.91 12.67
N ILE A 468 -9.50 14.00 12.93
CA ILE A 468 -8.04 14.06 12.82
C ILE A 468 -7.44 13.17 13.91
N ARG A 469 -6.46 12.34 13.54
CA ARG A 469 -5.76 11.48 14.51
C ARG A 469 -5.10 12.32 15.58
N GLU A 470 -5.24 11.95 16.84
CA GLU A 470 -4.69 12.69 17.99
C GLU A 470 -3.16 12.88 17.88
N ALA A 471 -2.45 11.89 17.33
CA ALA A 471 -1.02 11.94 17.14
C ALA A 471 -0.57 12.73 15.91
N ALA A 472 -1.48 13.18 15.03
CA ALA A 472 -1.12 13.82 13.77
C ALA A 472 -0.35 15.15 13.97
N PRO A 473 -0.79 16.10 14.83
CA PRO A 473 -0.08 17.37 15.02
C PRO A 473 1.36 17.17 15.53
N ASP A 474 1.56 16.29 16.52
CA ASP A 474 2.87 16.00 17.07
C ASP A 474 3.78 15.32 16.03
N THR A 475 3.21 14.45 15.22
CA THR A 475 3.93 13.74 14.17
C THR A 475 4.39 14.71 13.08
N PHE A 476 3.53 15.60 12.60
CA PHE A 476 3.91 16.58 11.58
C PHE A 476 4.89 17.63 12.14
N ALA A 477 4.72 18.07 13.39
CA ALA A 477 5.71 18.92 14.06
C ALA A 477 7.08 18.22 14.20
N TYR A 478 7.11 16.89 14.40
CA TYR A 478 8.34 16.13 14.39
C TYR A 478 9.00 16.14 13.00
N PHE A 479 8.26 15.88 11.92
CA PHE A 479 8.80 15.92 10.56
C PHE A 479 9.34 17.32 10.20
N ALA A 480 8.62 18.37 10.52
CA ALA A 480 9.08 19.75 10.32
C ALA A 480 10.42 20.03 11.04
N ARG A 481 10.57 19.59 12.32
CA ARG A 481 11.84 19.70 13.06
C ARG A 481 12.98 18.89 12.43
N GLN A 482 12.70 17.81 11.72
CA GLN A 482 13.68 17.02 10.97
C GLN A 482 14.01 17.61 9.58
N GLY A 483 13.39 18.72 9.20
CA GLY A 483 13.56 19.34 7.88
C GLY A 483 12.87 18.58 6.75
N VAL A 484 11.86 17.74 7.07
CA VAL A 484 11.07 17.01 6.09
C VAL A 484 9.85 17.83 5.73
N ALA A 485 9.72 18.20 4.46
CA ALA A 485 8.54 18.89 3.93
C ALA A 485 7.38 17.90 3.79
N VAL A 486 6.21 18.25 4.34
CA VAL A 486 5.00 17.44 4.23
C VAL A 486 4.14 17.99 3.10
N LYS A 487 3.67 17.12 2.20
CA LYS A 487 2.73 17.45 1.12
C LYS A 487 1.50 16.56 1.19
N VAL A 488 0.31 17.13 1.13
CA VAL A 488 -0.95 16.39 1.21
C VAL A 488 -1.53 16.20 -0.18
N ILE A 489 -1.81 14.96 -0.56
CA ILE A 489 -2.31 14.60 -1.88
C ILE A 489 -3.59 13.78 -1.70
N SER A 490 -4.75 14.34 -2.11
CA SER A 490 -6.05 13.71 -1.89
C SER A 490 -6.98 13.85 -3.11
N GLY A 491 -7.91 12.91 -3.25
CA GLY A 491 -9.01 12.99 -4.22
C GLY A 491 -10.11 13.99 -3.84
N ASP A 492 -10.11 14.48 -2.59
CA ASP A 492 -11.11 15.41 -2.08
C ASP A 492 -10.90 16.85 -2.57
N ASN A 493 -11.89 17.71 -2.30
CA ASN A 493 -11.82 19.13 -2.61
C ASN A 493 -10.58 19.78 -1.98
N ALA A 494 -9.84 20.58 -2.75
CA ALA A 494 -8.57 21.16 -2.33
C ALA A 494 -8.70 22.06 -1.08
N LEU A 495 -9.80 22.82 -0.95
CA LEU A 495 -10.05 23.68 0.21
C LEU A 495 -10.30 22.85 1.46
N THR A 496 -11.11 21.78 1.36
CA THR A 496 -11.36 20.84 2.46
C THR A 496 -10.06 20.18 2.93
N VAL A 497 -9.22 19.74 2.00
CA VAL A 497 -7.92 19.12 2.31
C VAL A 497 -6.97 20.12 2.97
N SER A 498 -6.94 21.38 2.50
CA SER A 498 -6.17 22.47 3.08
C SER A 498 -6.57 22.74 4.53
N GLU A 499 -7.88 22.77 4.82
CA GLU A 499 -8.36 23.00 6.20
C GLU A 499 -8.00 21.84 7.13
N VAL A 500 -8.13 20.59 6.68
CA VAL A 500 -7.69 19.42 7.44
C VAL A 500 -6.18 19.46 7.69
N ALA A 501 -5.38 19.78 6.68
CA ALA A 501 -3.93 19.91 6.79
C ALA A 501 -3.53 21.02 7.79
N ARG A 502 -4.21 22.16 7.75
CA ARG A 502 -4.01 23.27 8.68
C ARG A 502 -4.31 22.87 10.13
N ARG A 503 -5.46 22.20 10.35
CA ARG A 503 -5.85 21.68 11.68
C ARG A 503 -4.91 20.60 12.19
N ALA A 504 -4.30 19.84 11.28
CA ALA A 504 -3.28 18.85 11.61
C ALA A 504 -1.88 19.46 11.85
N GLY A 505 -1.71 20.80 11.70
CA GLY A 505 -0.45 21.50 11.97
C GLY A 505 0.58 21.36 10.85
N ILE A 506 0.16 21.08 9.62
CA ILE A 506 1.07 21.02 8.45
C ILE A 506 1.39 22.45 8.00
N GLU A 507 2.69 22.78 7.94
CA GLU A 507 3.16 24.08 7.49
C GLU A 507 2.88 24.32 6.00
N GLY A 508 2.42 25.54 5.66
CA GLY A 508 2.13 25.92 4.28
C GLY A 508 0.82 25.32 3.75
N ALA A 509 -0.07 24.82 4.61
CA ALA A 509 -1.35 24.23 4.22
C ALA A 509 -2.24 25.17 3.39
N GLU A 510 -2.06 26.50 3.52
CA GLU A 510 -2.73 27.53 2.73
C GLU A 510 -2.33 27.53 1.24
N ASN A 511 -1.18 26.93 0.90
CA ASN A 511 -0.70 26.80 -0.47
C ASN A 511 -1.30 25.56 -1.11
N TYR A 512 -2.56 25.64 -1.53
CA TYR A 512 -3.28 24.53 -2.14
C TYR A 512 -3.57 24.75 -3.60
N VAL A 513 -3.81 23.66 -4.35
CA VAL A 513 -4.20 23.66 -5.75
C VAL A 513 -5.23 22.57 -6.05
N ASP A 514 -6.19 22.87 -6.94
CA ASP A 514 -7.09 21.86 -7.51
C ASP A 514 -6.39 21.21 -8.72
N ALA A 515 -6.10 19.91 -8.62
CA ALA A 515 -5.33 19.19 -9.64
C ALA A 515 -6.01 19.11 -11.00
N ARG A 516 -7.33 19.34 -11.08
CA ARG A 516 -8.06 19.45 -12.37
C ARG A 516 -7.59 20.65 -13.21
N THR A 517 -7.01 21.67 -12.58
CA THR A 517 -6.45 22.84 -13.27
C THR A 517 -5.06 22.58 -13.86
N LEU A 518 -4.42 21.49 -13.48
CA LEU A 518 -3.06 21.10 -13.90
C LEU A 518 -3.14 20.17 -15.12
N GLN A 519 -3.10 20.74 -16.32
CA GLN A 519 -3.30 19.99 -17.56
C GLN A 519 -1.98 19.57 -18.23
N THR A 520 -0.84 20.15 -17.83
CA THR A 520 0.46 19.87 -18.44
C THR A 520 1.48 19.40 -17.39
N GLU A 521 2.41 18.54 -17.80
CA GLU A 521 3.51 18.08 -16.93
C GLU A 521 4.31 19.24 -16.32
N LYS A 522 4.47 20.35 -17.09
CA LYS A 522 5.19 21.54 -16.60
C LYS A 522 4.43 22.25 -15.48
N GLN A 523 3.10 22.38 -15.60
CA GLN A 523 2.26 22.96 -14.54
C GLN A 523 2.29 22.07 -13.29
N LEU A 524 2.27 20.75 -13.49
CA LEU A 524 2.30 19.77 -12.44
C LEU A 524 3.64 19.81 -11.68
N ALA A 525 4.77 19.91 -12.38
CA ALA A 525 6.09 20.07 -11.78
C ALA A 525 6.22 21.39 -11.00
N GLN A 526 5.72 22.51 -11.54
CA GLN A 526 5.72 23.80 -10.84
C GLN A 526 4.83 23.78 -9.58
N ALA A 527 3.67 23.14 -9.66
CA ALA A 527 2.79 22.97 -8.50
C ALA A 527 3.43 22.07 -7.44
N ALA A 528 4.12 20.99 -7.85
CA ALA A 528 4.82 20.08 -6.95
C ALA A 528 5.86 20.79 -6.08
N GLU A 529 6.52 21.81 -6.59
CA GLU A 529 7.47 22.63 -5.83
C GLU A 529 6.78 23.66 -4.91
N ARG A 530 5.73 24.35 -5.42
CA ARG A 530 5.15 25.53 -4.74
C ARG A 530 4.03 25.20 -3.78
N CYS A 531 3.23 24.19 -4.08
CA CYS A 531 2.04 23.86 -3.30
C CYS A 531 2.34 22.80 -2.25
N THR A 532 1.66 22.91 -1.12
CA THR A 532 1.70 21.93 -0.03
C THR A 532 0.53 20.96 -0.12
N VAL A 533 -0.62 21.42 -0.60
CA VAL A 533 -1.87 20.65 -0.65
C VAL A 533 -2.38 20.53 -2.09
N PHE A 534 -2.71 19.29 -2.47
CA PHE A 534 -3.25 18.93 -3.77
C PHE A 534 -4.59 18.26 -3.58
N GLY A 535 -5.66 18.88 -4.07
CA GLY A 535 -7.01 18.32 -4.04
C GLY A 535 -7.47 17.85 -5.40
N ARG A 536 -8.49 16.98 -5.43
CA ARG A 536 -9.08 16.37 -6.63
C ARG A 536 -8.05 15.70 -7.55
N VAL A 537 -7.07 15.05 -6.91
CA VAL A 537 -5.98 14.36 -7.60
C VAL A 537 -6.45 12.98 -8.03
N THR A 538 -6.24 12.65 -9.30
CA THR A 538 -6.44 11.29 -9.82
C THR A 538 -5.24 10.39 -9.46
N PRO A 539 -5.38 9.05 -9.46
CA PRO A 539 -4.28 8.13 -9.20
C PRO A 539 -3.07 8.36 -10.11
N ASP A 540 -3.29 8.64 -11.40
CA ASP A 540 -2.22 8.93 -12.35
C ASP A 540 -1.52 10.26 -12.05
N GLN A 541 -2.27 11.31 -11.68
CA GLN A 541 -1.68 12.57 -11.27
C GLN A 541 -0.89 12.43 -9.95
N LYS A 542 -1.32 11.56 -9.03
CA LYS A 542 -0.59 11.25 -7.80
C LYS A 542 0.81 10.71 -8.11
N LYS A 543 0.88 9.74 -9.02
CA LYS A 543 2.14 9.19 -9.53
C LYS A 543 3.01 10.25 -10.22
N GLN A 544 2.41 11.08 -11.09
CA GLN A 544 3.12 12.15 -11.81
C GLN A 544 3.69 13.21 -10.84
N LEU A 545 2.94 13.60 -9.79
CA LEU A 545 3.41 14.52 -8.75
C LEU A 545 4.65 13.97 -8.04
N VAL A 546 4.60 12.71 -7.60
CA VAL A 546 5.74 12.05 -6.95
C VAL A 546 6.93 11.97 -7.90
N GLN A 547 6.72 11.64 -9.17
CA GLN A 547 7.80 11.61 -10.18
C GLN A 547 8.39 12.99 -10.43
N ALA A 548 7.57 14.04 -10.46
CA ALA A 548 8.04 15.43 -10.63
C ALA A 548 8.93 15.86 -9.46
N MET A 549 8.55 15.54 -8.21
CA MET A 549 9.36 15.83 -7.02
C MET A 549 10.70 15.06 -7.06
N LYS A 550 10.67 13.77 -7.45
CA LYS A 550 11.90 12.96 -7.64
C LYS A 550 12.80 13.55 -8.73
N ALA A 551 12.23 14.03 -9.84
CA ALA A 551 12.97 14.67 -10.93
C ALA A 551 13.59 16.02 -10.51
N ALA A 552 12.97 16.74 -9.57
CA ALA A 552 13.52 17.94 -8.94
C ALA A 552 14.66 17.65 -7.93
N GLY A 553 14.95 16.39 -7.65
CA GLY A 553 16.06 15.95 -6.78
C GLY A 553 15.65 15.60 -5.35
N HIS A 554 14.35 15.59 -5.04
CA HIS A 554 13.85 15.22 -3.72
C HIS A 554 13.87 13.71 -3.48
N THR A 555 14.13 13.32 -2.24
CA THR A 555 13.93 11.95 -1.76
C THR A 555 12.54 11.85 -1.15
N VAL A 556 11.60 11.33 -1.95
CA VAL A 556 10.18 11.33 -1.62
C VAL A 556 9.76 10.02 -0.95
N ALA A 557 9.06 10.13 0.16
CA ALA A 557 8.25 9.03 0.72
C ALA A 557 6.77 9.31 0.44
N MET A 558 6.00 8.26 0.17
CA MET A 558 4.55 8.32 0.06
C MET A 558 3.92 7.42 1.10
N THR A 559 2.93 7.93 1.81
CA THR A 559 2.11 7.14 2.74
C THR A 559 0.63 7.38 2.49
N GLY A 560 -0.13 6.32 2.54
CA GLY A 560 -1.58 6.28 2.39
C GLY A 560 -2.11 4.93 2.85
N ASP A 561 -3.41 4.77 2.92
CA ASP A 561 -4.11 3.54 3.30
C ASP A 561 -4.75 2.84 2.10
N GLY A 562 -4.75 3.50 0.95
CA GLY A 562 -5.39 3.04 -0.28
C GLY A 562 -4.43 2.36 -1.24
N VAL A 563 -4.98 1.45 -2.02
CA VAL A 563 -4.24 0.76 -3.08
C VAL A 563 -3.87 1.73 -4.22
N ASN A 564 -4.61 2.86 -4.36
CA ASN A 564 -4.29 3.97 -5.27
C ASN A 564 -2.93 4.61 -4.96
N ASP A 565 -2.42 4.43 -3.74
CA ASP A 565 -1.12 4.97 -3.30
C ASP A 565 0.05 4.07 -3.70
N VAL A 566 -0.19 2.80 -4.00
CA VAL A 566 0.85 1.83 -4.37
C VAL A 566 1.52 2.15 -5.70
N LEU A 567 0.81 2.82 -6.62
CA LEU A 567 1.34 3.20 -7.93
C LEU A 567 2.21 4.47 -7.88
N ALA A 568 2.11 5.25 -6.84
CA ALA A 568 2.88 6.48 -6.62
C ALA A 568 4.23 6.20 -5.96
#